data_9f9627f225c519061d36a2acb1c96c0d
#
_entry.id   9f9627f225c519061d36a2acb1c96c0d
#
_cell.length_a   1.000
_cell.length_b   1.000
_cell.length_c   1.000
_cell.angle_alpha   90.00
_cell.angle_beta   90.00
_cell.angle_gamma   90.00
#
_symmetry.space_group_name_H-M   'P 1'
#
loop_
_entity.id
_entity.type
_entity.pdbx_description
1 polymer ?
#
loop_
_entity_poly.entity_id
_entity_poly.type
_entity_poly.pdbx_seq_one_letter_code
_entity_poly.pdbx_strand_id
1 'polypeptide(L)'
;GGAQTGLETITSGGVGRAHRPDRGPPLAGGGAYRPPSYMMAYIGLEAASVAAKLGLQVTLVEMAERILQRVASKETSDYFRNLHKSHGVNIREKIGVRKLIGSERVEMIELTDGTNLKVDFVIAGVGITPSTELAEMAGCDIDNGIKTDALGRTSVNSIWAAGDCSSFPYKAGRIRLESVPNAIDQSEILAENIIGGNVEYVAKPWFWSDQFDVKLQIAGLNTGFDDVVTRKTGSSVSFWYYNGPNLLAVDAMNDPRAYMIGKRLIEAGRSPTKSLIKDTSLDLKSLL
;
A
#
# COMPACT_ATOMS: atom_id res chain seq x y z
N GLY A 1 -32.14 -3.33 -25.61
CA GLY A 1 -31.48 -4.23 -24.69
C GLY A 1 -30.04 -3.79 -24.50
N GLY A 2 -29.77 -2.96 -23.49
CA GLY A 2 -28.39 -2.57 -23.19
C GLY A 2 -27.68 -3.74 -22.51
N ALA A 3 -26.56 -4.16 -23.05
CA ALA A 3 -25.66 -5.09 -22.38
C ALA A 3 -25.17 -4.43 -21.09
N GLN A 4 -25.50 -5.00 -19.94
CA GLN A 4 -24.93 -4.60 -18.66
C GLN A 4 -23.49 -5.14 -18.62
N THR A 5 -22.51 -4.25 -18.74
CA THR A 5 -21.10 -4.58 -18.58
C THR A 5 -20.76 -4.57 -17.09
N GLY A 6 -20.29 -5.70 -16.57
CA GLY A 6 -19.84 -5.84 -15.18
C GLY A 6 -18.32 -5.86 -15.10
N LEU A 7 -17.74 -5.01 -14.26
CA LEU A 7 -16.32 -5.06 -13.88
C LEU A 7 -16.19 -5.63 -12.48
N GLU A 8 -15.33 -6.61 -12.29
CA GLU A 8 -14.99 -7.12 -10.97
C GLU A 8 -13.52 -6.91 -10.66
N THR A 9 -13.25 -6.28 -9.53
CA THR A 9 -11.91 -5.98 -9.06
C THR A 9 -11.60 -6.83 -7.83
N ILE A 10 -10.50 -7.58 -7.88
CA ILE A 10 -10.04 -8.41 -6.77
C ILE A 10 -8.90 -7.70 -6.08
N THR A 11 -9.07 -7.30 -4.83
CA THR A 11 -8.01 -6.73 -4.01
C THR A 11 -7.50 -7.72 -2.98
N SER A 12 -6.18 -7.89 -2.93
CA SER A 12 -5.36 -8.51 -1.89
C SER A 12 -5.91 -9.71 -1.13
N GLY A 13 -5.62 -10.91 -1.61
CA GLY A 13 -5.79 -12.12 -0.83
C GLY A 13 -5.57 -13.35 -1.68
N GLY A 14 -4.37 -13.93 -1.59
CA GLY A 14 -3.90 -15.14 -2.24
C GLY A 14 -4.89 -15.93 -3.12
N VAL A 15 -4.74 -15.82 -4.41
CA VAL A 15 -5.10 -16.92 -5.31
C VAL A 15 -4.23 -18.08 -4.85
N GLY A 16 -4.85 -19.21 -4.50
CA GLY A 16 -4.13 -20.42 -4.12
C GLY A 16 -3.02 -20.67 -5.12
N ARG A 17 -1.79 -20.85 -4.63
CA ARG A 17 -0.61 -21.08 -5.45
C ARG A 17 -0.91 -22.16 -6.47
N ALA A 18 -0.85 -21.83 -7.74
CA ALA A 18 -0.63 -22.83 -8.78
C ALA A 18 0.66 -23.56 -8.42
N HIS A 19 0.56 -24.87 -8.27
CA HIS A 19 1.60 -25.79 -7.83
C HIS A 19 2.84 -25.63 -8.73
N ARG A 20 3.91 -25.03 -8.20
CA ARG A 20 5.27 -25.23 -8.70
C ARG A 20 5.85 -26.39 -7.91
N PRO A 21 6.35 -27.46 -8.56
CA PRO A 21 6.98 -28.55 -7.85
C PRO A 21 8.32 -28.12 -7.24
N ASP A 22 8.51 -28.53 -6.00
CA ASP A 22 9.75 -28.65 -5.24
C ASP A 22 10.73 -27.46 -5.17
N ARG A 23 10.54 -26.65 -4.12
CA ARG A 23 11.66 -26.16 -3.30
C ARG A 23 11.35 -26.52 -1.84
N GLY A 24 12.30 -27.19 -1.19
CA GLY A 24 12.21 -27.69 0.17
C GLY A 24 11.75 -26.69 1.23
N PRO A 25 11.48 -27.15 2.47
CA PRO A 25 10.89 -26.31 3.50
C PRO A 25 11.79 -25.10 3.83
N PRO A 26 11.21 -23.90 4.10
CA PRO A 26 12.00 -22.75 4.52
C PRO A 26 12.65 -23.07 5.85
N LEU A 27 13.96 -22.86 5.93
CA LEU A 27 14.73 -22.91 7.17
C LEU A 27 14.12 -21.93 8.18
N ALA A 28 13.83 -22.43 9.36
CA ALA A 28 13.40 -21.64 10.51
C ALA A 28 14.52 -20.66 10.90
N GLY A 29 14.37 -19.40 10.51
CA GLY A 29 15.24 -18.30 10.89
C GLY A 29 14.40 -17.05 11.07
N GLY A 30 14.59 -16.34 12.18
CA GLY A 30 13.84 -15.23 12.73
C GLY A 30 13.07 -14.38 11.71
N GLY A 31 11.76 -14.30 11.89
CA GLY A 31 10.85 -13.65 10.95
C GLY A 31 11.19 -12.19 10.73
N ALA A 32 11.89 -11.91 9.64
CA ALA A 32 12.07 -10.53 9.17
C ALA A 32 10.69 -9.93 8.95
N TYR A 33 10.42 -8.80 9.60
CA TYR A 33 9.22 -8.01 9.41
C TYR A 33 9.08 -7.69 7.91
N ARG A 34 8.01 -8.18 7.30
CA ARG A 34 7.64 -7.86 5.92
C ARG A 34 6.54 -6.82 5.97
N PRO A 35 6.88 -5.52 5.80
CA PRO A 35 5.83 -4.52 5.71
C PRO A 35 4.92 -4.85 4.52
N PRO A 36 3.61 -4.65 4.66
CA PRO A 36 2.69 -4.84 3.55
C PRO A 36 3.04 -3.87 2.41
N SER A 37 2.79 -4.29 1.18
CA SER A 37 2.86 -3.42 0.02
C SER A 37 1.75 -2.37 0.13
N TYR A 38 2.12 -1.15 0.51
CA TYR A 38 1.15 -0.06 0.70
C TYR A 38 0.47 0.32 -0.61
N MET A 39 1.23 0.43 -1.69
CA MET A 39 0.70 0.88 -2.99
C MET A 39 -0.31 -0.12 -3.57
N MET A 40 -0.03 -1.41 -3.49
CA MET A 40 -0.89 -2.45 -4.07
C MET A 40 -2.27 -2.55 -3.42
N ALA A 41 -2.40 -2.21 -2.14
CA ALA A 41 -3.68 -2.27 -1.45
C ALA A 41 -4.69 -1.23 -1.97
N TYR A 42 -4.22 -0.15 -2.59
CA TYR A 42 -5.07 0.92 -3.14
C TYR A 42 -5.41 0.74 -4.61
N ILE A 43 -4.62 0.01 -5.40
CA ILE A 43 -4.82 -0.17 -6.86
C ILE A 43 -6.22 -0.71 -7.18
N GLY A 44 -6.68 -1.70 -6.43
CA GLY A 44 -8.01 -2.26 -6.63
C GLY A 44 -9.13 -1.24 -6.42
N LEU A 45 -9.00 -0.38 -5.40
CA LEU A 45 -9.96 0.69 -5.12
C LEU A 45 -9.88 1.81 -6.18
N GLU A 46 -8.69 2.17 -6.62
CA GLU A 46 -8.51 3.13 -7.71
C GLU A 46 -9.15 2.63 -9.01
N ALA A 47 -8.86 1.38 -9.39
CA ALA A 47 -9.49 0.75 -10.55
C ALA A 47 -11.02 0.70 -10.43
N ALA A 48 -11.54 0.35 -9.25
CA ALA A 48 -12.97 0.34 -8.97
C ALA A 48 -13.59 1.74 -9.11
N SER A 49 -12.88 2.79 -8.64
CA SER A 49 -13.36 4.17 -8.77
C SER A 49 -13.43 4.63 -10.22
N VAL A 50 -12.41 4.31 -11.02
CA VAL A 50 -12.38 4.62 -12.45
C VAL A 50 -13.49 3.89 -13.19
N ALA A 51 -13.64 2.59 -12.95
CA ALA A 51 -14.67 1.78 -13.60
C ALA A 51 -16.09 2.26 -13.28
N ALA A 52 -16.35 2.59 -12.00
CA ALA A 52 -17.65 3.12 -11.59
C ALA A 52 -17.93 4.50 -12.26
N LYS A 53 -16.92 5.38 -12.35
CA LYS A 53 -17.03 6.66 -13.09
C LYS A 53 -17.34 6.46 -14.58
N LEU A 54 -16.87 5.38 -15.19
CA LEU A 54 -17.19 5.00 -16.57
C LEU A 54 -18.58 4.37 -16.73
N GLY A 55 -19.36 4.25 -15.63
CA GLY A 55 -20.71 3.69 -15.66
C GLY A 55 -20.76 2.16 -15.63
N LEU A 56 -19.65 1.49 -15.34
CA LEU A 56 -19.61 0.03 -15.21
C LEU A 56 -20.20 -0.40 -13.87
N GLN A 57 -20.80 -1.60 -13.84
CA GLN A 57 -21.18 -2.25 -12.59
C GLN A 57 -19.93 -2.88 -11.97
N VAL A 58 -19.58 -2.46 -10.77
CA VAL A 58 -18.36 -2.90 -10.11
C VAL A 58 -18.67 -3.72 -8.87
N THR A 59 -18.10 -4.92 -8.79
CA THR A 59 -18.02 -5.69 -7.55
C THR A 59 -16.56 -5.82 -7.13
N LEU A 60 -16.24 -5.31 -5.95
CA LEU A 60 -14.92 -5.44 -5.33
C LEU A 60 -14.95 -6.60 -4.33
N VAL A 61 -14.06 -7.56 -4.50
CA VAL A 61 -13.94 -8.74 -3.64
C VAL A 61 -12.66 -8.64 -2.83
N GLU A 62 -12.77 -8.75 -1.50
CA GLU A 62 -11.64 -8.71 -0.56
C GLU A 62 -11.70 -9.94 0.36
N MET A 63 -10.63 -10.74 0.37
CA MET A 63 -10.55 -11.95 1.20
C MET A 63 -10.36 -11.63 2.69
N ALA A 64 -9.72 -10.49 3.00
CA ALA A 64 -9.52 -10.06 4.38
C ALA A 64 -10.85 -9.62 5.03
N GLU A 65 -10.82 -9.45 6.35
CA GLU A 65 -11.95 -8.98 7.15
C GLU A 65 -12.52 -7.63 6.67
N ARG A 66 -11.66 -6.79 6.08
CA ARG A 66 -12.01 -5.48 5.54
C ARG A 66 -11.03 -5.03 4.45
N ILE A 67 -11.49 -4.17 3.56
CA ILE A 67 -10.61 -3.49 2.60
C ILE A 67 -9.49 -2.75 3.35
N LEU A 68 -8.32 -2.65 2.74
CA LEU A 68 -7.14 -1.96 3.27
C LEU A 68 -6.63 -2.50 4.63
N GLN A 69 -7.08 -3.66 5.11
CA GLN A 69 -6.77 -4.17 6.45
C GLN A 69 -5.28 -4.21 6.75
N ARG A 70 -4.45 -4.51 5.74
CA ARG A 70 -3.01 -4.68 5.91
C ARG A 70 -2.23 -3.37 5.98
N VAL A 71 -2.82 -2.26 5.51
CA VAL A 71 -2.11 -0.99 5.29
C VAL A 71 -2.73 0.21 5.98
N ALA A 72 -3.96 0.08 6.49
CA ALA A 72 -4.70 1.19 7.07
C ALA A 72 -5.50 0.77 8.31
N SER A 73 -5.89 1.75 9.11
CA SER A 73 -6.77 1.54 10.27
C SER A 73 -8.20 1.20 9.84
N LYS A 74 -9.01 0.85 10.81
CA LYS A 74 -10.44 0.62 10.60
C LYS A 74 -11.15 1.89 10.11
N GLU A 75 -10.76 3.03 10.65
CA GLU A 75 -11.33 4.35 10.30
C GLU A 75 -11.09 4.69 8.82
N THR A 76 -9.87 4.49 8.33
CA THR A 76 -9.54 4.67 6.90
C THR A 76 -10.31 3.67 6.03
N SER A 77 -10.40 2.40 6.44
CA SER A 77 -11.18 1.40 5.72
C SER A 77 -12.66 1.76 5.65
N ASP A 78 -13.25 2.17 6.77
CA ASP A 78 -14.67 2.54 6.85
C ASP A 78 -14.95 3.78 5.99
N TYR A 79 -14.03 4.75 5.97
CA TYR A 79 -14.13 5.93 5.10
C TYR A 79 -14.20 5.53 3.62
N PHE A 80 -13.24 4.75 3.14
CA PHE A 80 -13.22 4.33 1.73
C PHE A 80 -14.33 3.34 1.38
N ARG A 81 -14.72 2.46 2.28
CA ARG A 81 -15.90 1.58 2.09
C ARG A 81 -17.16 2.40 1.85
N ASN A 82 -17.39 3.43 2.66
CA ASN A 82 -18.55 4.29 2.53
C ASN A 82 -18.49 5.11 1.24
N LEU A 83 -17.32 5.66 0.88
CA LEU A 83 -17.10 6.37 -0.36
C LEU A 83 -17.46 5.50 -1.56
N HIS A 84 -16.90 4.30 -1.65
CA HIS A 84 -17.15 3.39 -2.78
C HIS A 84 -18.61 2.95 -2.85
N LYS A 85 -19.23 2.60 -1.73
CA LYS A 85 -20.65 2.23 -1.67
C LYS A 85 -21.55 3.38 -2.11
N SER A 86 -21.25 4.63 -1.74
CA SER A 86 -22.02 5.79 -2.18
C SER A 86 -21.97 6.03 -3.69
N HIS A 87 -20.94 5.50 -4.37
CA HIS A 87 -20.79 5.51 -5.82
C HIS A 87 -21.23 4.20 -6.51
N GLY A 88 -21.99 3.36 -5.81
CA GLY A 88 -22.58 2.15 -6.38
C GLY A 88 -21.65 0.94 -6.49
N VAL A 89 -20.44 0.99 -5.93
CA VAL A 89 -19.55 -0.17 -5.88
C VAL A 89 -20.07 -1.19 -4.88
N ASN A 90 -20.27 -2.43 -5.31
CA ASN A 90 -20.63 -3.56 -4.47
C ASN A 90 -19.35 -4.14 -3.82
N ILE A 91 -19.17 -3.93 -2.51
CA ILE A 91 -17.99 -4.44 -1.78
C ILE A 91 -18.36 -5.70 -1.02
N ARG A 92 -17.64 -6.79 -1.30
CA ARG A 92 -17.77 -8.10 -0.64
C ARG A 92 -16.46 -8.41 0.09
N GLU A 93 -16.49 -8.32 1.40
CA GLU A 93 -15.36 -8.61 2.30
C GLU A 93 -15.48 -10.02 2.88
N LYS A 94 -14.37 -10.60 3.36
CA LYS A 94 -14.26 -11.97 3.90
C LYS A 94 -14.53 -13.06 2.87
N ILE A 95 -14.43 -12.74 1.61
CA ILE A 95 -14.72 -13.64 0.51
C ILE A 95 -13.56 -13.59 -0.50
N GLY A 96 -13.01 -14.73 -0.85
CA GLY A 96 -11.97 -14.87 -1.86
C GLY A 96 -12.52 -15.33 -3.21
N VAL A 97 -11.71 -15.21 -4.23
CA VAL A 97 -11.95 -15.84 -5.53
C VAL A 97 -11.42 -17.27 -5.49
N ARG A 98 -12.27 -18.22 -5.81
CA ARG A 98 -11.93 -19.63 -5.91
C ARG A 98 -11.45 -20.01 -7.31
N LYS A 99 -12.16 -19.52 -8.34
CA LYS A 99 -11.89 -19.89 -9.72
C LYS A 99 -12.40 -18.82 -10.70
N LEU A 100 -11.62 -18.61 -11.76
CA LEU A 100 -12.07 -17.90 -12.95
C LEU A 100 -12.56 -18.93 -13.96
N ILE A 101 -13.72 -18.71 -14.56
CA ILE A 101 -14.41 -19.61 -15.46
C ILE A 101 -14.67 -18.91 -16.78
N GLY A 102 -14.39 -19.63 -17.89
CA GLY A 102 -14.58 -19.18 -19.25
C GLY A 102 -13.75 -20.04 -20.19
N SER A 103 -13.95 -19.94 -21.49
CA SER A 103 -13.21 -20.68 -22.51
C SER A 103 -12.07 -19.84 -23.10
N GLU A 104 -12.41 -18.81 -23.90
CA GLU A 104 -11.43 -17.90 -24.54
C GLU A 104 -11.21 -16.64 -23.71
N ARG A 105 -12.18 -16.27 -22.87
CA ARG A 105 -12.15 -15.14 -21.95
C ARG A 105 -12.82 -15.51 -20.64
N VAL A 106 -12.60 -14.71 -19.59
CA VAL A 106 -13.36 -14.87 -18.36
C VAL A 106 -14.82 -14.48 -18.60
N GLU A 107 -15.73 -15.31 -18.11
CA GLU A 107 -17.18 -15.11 -18.22
C GLU A 107 -17.86 -15.13 -16.85
N MET A 108 -17.21 -15.78 -15.89
CA MET A 108 -17.74 -15.95 -14.55
C MET A 108 -16.63 -16.12 -13.51
N ILE A 109 -16.90 -15.69 -12.29
CA ILE A 109 -16.04 -15.94 -11.13
C ILE A 109 -16.81 -16.80 -10.13
N GLU A 110 -16.21 -17.87 -9.65
CA GLU A 110 -16.65 -18.62 -8.48
C GLU A 110 -15.95 -18.08 -7.23
N LEU A 111 -16.73 -17.67 -6.24
CA LEU A 111 -16.23 -17.18 -4.96
C LEU A 111 -16.10 -18.33 -3.95
N THR A 112 -15.37 -18.08 -2.85
CA THR A 112 -15.12 -19.09 -1.81
C THR A 112 -16.39 -19.51 -1.04
N ASP A 113 -17.45 -18.71 -1.05
CA ASP A 113 -18.76 -19.02 -0.49
C ASP A 113 -19.67 -19.80 -1.45
N GLY A 114 -19.18 -20.17 -2.64
CA GLY A 114 -19.92 -20.86 -3.68
C GLY A 114 -20.78 -19.94 -4.57
N THR A 115 -20.75 -18.64 -4.34
CA THR A 115 -21.46 -17.68 -5.21
C THR A 115 -20.76 -17.59 -6.56
N ASN A 116 -21.55 -17.57 -7.63
CA ASN A 116 -21.07 -17.32 -8.98
C ASN A 116 -21.48 -15.92 -9.46
N LEU A 117 -20.52 -15.16 -10.00
CA LEU A 117 -20.69 -13.83 -10.53
C LEU A 117 -20.37 -13.81 -12.01
N LYS A 118 -21.33 -13.38 -12.87
CA LYS A 118 -21.05 -13.12 -14.27
C LYS A 118 -20.21 -11.87 -14.41
N VAL A 119 -19.17 -11.94 -15.25
CA VAL A 119 -18.21 -10.83 -15.44
C VAL A 119 -17.84 -10.71 -16.92
N ASP A 120 -17.54 -9.50 -17.35
CA ASP A 120 -16.96 -9.24 -18.67
C ASP A 120 -15.45 -9.24 -18.63
N PHE A 121 -14.85 -8.81 -17.52
CA PHE A 121 -13.41 -8.86 -17.23
C PHE A 121 -13.13 -8.75 -15.73
N VAL A 122 -11.91 -9.05 -15.36
CA VAL A 122 -11.41 -9.04 -13.97
C VAL A 122 -10.12 -8.24 -13.90
N ILE A 123 -10.03 -7.38 -12.87
CA ILE A 123 -8.79 -6.73 -12.48
C ILE A 123 -8.31 -7.33 -11.17
N ALA A 124 -7.12 -7.90 -11.15
CA ALA A 124 -6.55 -8.53 -9.97
C ALA A 124 -5.44 -7.65 -9.35
N GLY A 125 -5.72 -7.11 -8.17
CA GLY A 125 -4.76 -6.35 -7.35
C GLY A 125 -4.32 -7.15 -6.12
N VAL A 126 -3.70 -8.32 -6.32
CA VAL A 126 -3.41 -9.29 -5.25
C VAL A 126 -1.99 -9.18 -4.66
N GLY A 127 -1.27 -8.12 -4.97
CA GLY A 127 0.12 -7.91 -4.57
C GLY A 127 1.10 -8.10 -5.73
N ILE A 128 2.35 -7.71 -5.49
CA ILE A 128 3.46 -7.90 -6.44
C ILE A 128 4.58 -8.70 -5.81
N THR A 129 5.36 -9.34 -6.68
CA THR A 129 6.65 -9.93 -6.33
C THR A 129 7.72 -9.10 -7.03
N PRO A 130 8.75 -8.63 -6.34
CA PRO A 130 9.82 -7.89 -6.98
C PRO A 130 10.55 -8.79 -8.00
N SER A 131 10.86 -8.25 -9.17
CA SER A 131 11.67 -8.95 -10.17
C SER A 131 13.12 -8.94 -9.71
N THR A 132 13.60 -10.09 -9.25
CA THR A 132 14.95 -10.25 -8.68
C THR A 132 15.83 -11.21 -9.50
N GLU A 133 15.31 -11.80 -10.56
CA GLU A 133 15.93 -12.89 -11.31
C GLU A 133 17.32 -12.53 -11.85
N LEU A 134 17.49 -11.32 -12.39
CA LEU A 134 18.79 -10.85 -12.91
C LEU A 134 19.81 -10.67 -11.78
N ALA A 135 19.37 -10.16 -10.63
CA ALA A 135 20.22 -9.97 -9.46
C ALA A 135 20.61 -11.34 -8.84
N GLU A 136 19.67 -12.29 -8.79
CA GLU A 136 19.93 -13.67 -8.35
C GLU A 136 20.96 -14.36 -9.26
N MET A 137 20.81 -14.24 -10.59
CA MET A 137 21.75 -14.75 -11.56
C MET A 137 23.16 -14.13 -11.42
N ALA A 138 23.22 -12.86 -11.01
CA ALA A 138 24.47 -12.17 -10.73
C ALA A 138 25.06 -12.48 -9.34
N GLY A 139 24.37 -13.28 -8.52
CA GLY A 139 24.81 -13.68 -7.17
C GLY A 139 24.52 -12.66 -6.08
N CYS A 140 23.61 -11.72 -6.31
CA CYS A 140 23.21 -10.76 -5.28
C CYS A 140 22.36 -11.45 -4.18
N ASP A 141 22.56 -11.00 -2.95
CA ASP A 141 21.67 -11.39 -1.83
C ASP A 141 20.26 -10.87 -2.05
N ILE A 142 19.27 -11.74 -1.77
CA ILE A 142 17.85 -11.42 -1.87
C ILE A 142 17.20 -11.54 -0.49
N ASP A 143 16.46 -10.51 -0.09
CA ASP A 143 15.63 -10.50 1.11
C ASP A 143 14.38 -9.66 0.86
N ASN A 144 13.30 -10.29 0.39
CA ASN A 144 12.07 -9.62 -0.05
C ASN A 144 12.32 -8.49 -1.07
N GLY A 145 13.27 -8.71 -1.98
CA GLY A 145 13.82 -7.77 -2.95
C GLY A 145 15.34 -7.89 -2.99
N ILE A 146 15.98 -7.13 -3.84
CA ILE A 146 17.44 -7.09 -3.95
C ILE A 146 17.99 -6.39 -2.70
N LYS A 147 18.76 -7.11 -1.90
CA LYS A 147 19.30 -6.60 -0.64
C LYS A 147 20.40 -5.58 -0.90
N THR A 148 20.25 -4.38 -0.32
CA THR A 148 21.25 -3.32 -0.41
C THR A 148 21.73 -2.86 0.98
N ASP A 149 22.89 -2.21 1.03
CA ASP A 149 23.28 -1.41 2.19
C ASP A 149 22.56 -0.03 2.20
N ALA A 150 22.91 0.84 3.14
CA ALA A 150 22.34 2.19 3.24
C ALA A 150 22.76 3.10 2.08
N LEU A 151 23.82 2.75 1.35
CA LEU A 151 24.29 3.49 0.18
C LEU A 151 23.67 3.01 -1.13
N GLY A 152 22.88 1.90 -1.08
CA GLY A 152 22.26 1.26 -2.23
C GLY A 152 23.11 0.19 -2.92
N ARG A 153 24.24 -0.21 -2.34
CA ARG A 153 25.13 -1.25 -2.88
C ARG A 153 24.55 -2.63 -2.56
N THR A 154 24.64 -3.55 -3.52
CA THR A 154 24.30 -4.96 -3.30
C THR A 154 25.49 -5.73 -2.71
N SER A 155 25.31 -7.05 -2.46
CA SER A 155 26.40 -7.94 -2.06
C SER A 155 27.43 -8.19 -3.15
N VAL A 156 27.13 -7.83 -4.40
CA VAL A 156 28.02 -7.99 -5.54
C VAL A 156 28.60 -6.62 -5.92
N ASN A 157 29.92 -6.52 -5.97
CA ASN A 157 30.60 -5.28 -6.32
C ASN A 157 30.13 -4.78 -7.71
N SER A 158 29.96 -3.47 -7.86
CA SER A 158 29.47 -2.80 -9.06
C SER A 158 28.01 -3.02 -9.43
N ILE A 159 27.21 -3.71 -8.58
CA ILE A 159 25.78 -3.83 -8.73
C ILE A 159 25.05 -3.03 -7.64
N TRP A 160 24.11 -2.22 -8.07
CA TRP A 160 23.31 -1.32 -7.24
C TRP A 160 21.82 -1.58 -7.47
N ALA A 161 20.99 -1.32 -6.48
CA ALA A 161 19.54 -1.46 -6.64
C ALA A 161 18.78 -0.34 -5.92
N ALA A 162 17.74 0.17 -6.59
CA ALA A 162 16.85 1.22 -6.09
C ALA A 162 15.39 0.93 -6.43
N GLY A 163 14.50 1.63 -5.77
CA GLY A 163 13.05 1.60 -6.03
C GLY A 163 12.38 0.32 -5.55
N ASP A 164 11.28 -0.04 -6.21
CA ASP A 164 10.35 -1.08 -5.75
C ASP A 164 10.96 -2.49 -5.62
N CYS A 165 12.07 -2.75 -6.32
CA CYS A 165 12.77 -4.03 -6.23
C CYS A 165 13.83 -4.08 -5.12
N SER A 166 14.21 -2.94 -4.52
CA SER A 166 15.28 -2.88 -3.51
C SER A 166 14.75 -3.10 -2.10
N SER A 167 15.49 -3.89 -1.32
CA SER A 167 15.31 -4.06 0.12
C SER A 167 16.49 -3.42 0.84
N PHE A 168 16.23 -2.38 1.62
CA PHE A 168 17.25 -1.51 2.20
C PHE A 168 17.06 -1.33 3.72
N PRO A 169 18.09 -0.89 4.46
CA PRO A 169 18.00 -0.64 5.89
C PRO A 169 16.97 0.46 6.22
N TYR A 170 16.13 0.23 7.22
CA TYR A 170 15.17 1.21 7.72
C TYR A 170 14.96 1.00 9.22
N LYS A 171 15.26 2.02 10.03
CA LYS A 171 15.23 1.91 11.51
C LYS A 171 16.05 0.68 11.99
N ALA A 172 15.47 -0.16 12.83
CA ALA A 172 16.13 -1.37 13.36
C ALA A 172 16.02 -2.61 12.43
N GLY A 173 15.52 -2.45 11.20
CA GLY A 173 15.27 -3.57 10.30
C GLY A 173 15.55 -3.24 8.84
N ARG A 174 14.79 -3.88 7.97
CA ARG A 174 14.83 -3.66 6.52
C ARG A 174 13.42 -3.45 6.00
N ILE A 175 13.32 -2.69 4.92
CA ILE A 175 12.05 -2.40 4.26
C ILE A 175 12.22 -2.43 2.74
N ARG A 176 11.14 -2.74 2.04
CA ARG A 176 10.95 -2.49 0.62
C ARG A 176 9.75 -1.56 0.48
N LEU A 177 9.96 -0.39 -0.09
CA LEU A 177 8.93 0.64 -0.29
C LEU A 177 8.55 0.70 -1.76
N GLU A 178 7.34 0.27 -2.05
CA GLU A 178 6.72 0.37 -3.37
C GLU A 178 6.04 1.73 -3.47
N SER A 179 6.78 2.74 -3.90
CA SER A 179 6.23 4.08 -4.10
C SER A 179 7.08 4.90 -5.07
N VAL A 180 6.41 5.66 -5.94
CA VAL A 180 7.06 6.55 -6.90
C VAL A 180 8.04 7.52 -6.22
N PRO A 181 7.67 8.21 -5.10
CA PRO A 181 8.60 9.06 -4.41
C PRO A 181 9.85 8.33 -3.92
N ASN A 182 9.68 7.15 -3.31
CA ASN A 182 10.83 6.36 -2.85
C ASN A 182 11.75 5.97 -4.01
N ALA A 183 11.18 5.56 -5.14
CA ALA A 183 11.97 5.15 -6.30
C ALA A 183 12.81 6.31 -6.85
N ILE A 184 12.25 7.52 -6.89
CA ILE A 184 12.94 8.74 -7.32
C ILE A 184 14.04 9.10 -6.32
N ASP A 185 13.68 9.35 -5.06
CA ASP A 185 14.61 9.81 -4.02
C ASP A 185 15.78 8.84 -3.84
N GLN A 186 15.50 7.53 -3.83
CA GLN A 186 16.54 6.51 -3.70
C GLN A 186 17.47 6.47 -4.90
N SER A 187 16.91 6.59 -6.12
CA SER A 187 17.71 6.57 -7.34
C SER A 187 18.65 7.79 -7.47
N GLU A 188 18.20 8.97 -7.02
CA GLU A 188 19.01 10.18 -6.98
C GLU A 188 20.21 10.01 -6.06
N ILE A 189 20.01 9.50 -4.84
CA ILE A 189 21.09 9.20 -3.89
C ILE A 189 22.04 8.12 -4.44
N LEU A 190 21.51 7.08 -5.08
CA LEU A 190 22.34 6.06 -5.71
C LEU A 190 23.21 6.64 -6.84
N ALA A 191 22.65 7.49 -7.68
CA ALA A 191 23.40 8.13 -8.76
C ALA A 191 24.59 8.94 -8.20
N GLU A 192 24.39 9.69 -7.12
CA GLU A 192 25.45 10.39 -6.42
C GLU A 192 26.51 9.41 -5.86
N ASN A 193 26.08 8.31 -5.27
CA ASN A 193 26.99 7.31 -4.69
C ASN A 193 27.81 6.55 -5.77
N ILE A 194 27.22 6.29 -6.94
CA ILE A 194 27.92 5.64 -8.06
C ILE A 194 29.09 6.48 -8.57
N ILE A 195 28.98 7.81 -8.55
CA ILE A 195 30.06 8.72 -8.98
C ILE A 195 31.03 9.12 -7.86
N GLY A 196 30.98 8.40 -6.73
CA GLY A 196 31.93 8.58 -5.63
C GLY A 196 31.40 9.29 -4.40
N GLY A 197 30.12 9.60 -4.33
CA GLY A 197 29.43 10.05 -3.12
C GLY A 197 29.43 8.96 -2.03
N ASN A 198 29.10 9.34 -0.81
CA ASN A 198 28.98 8.43 0.32
C ASN A 198 27.80 8.88 1.21
N VAL A 199 26.63 9.00 0.58
CA VAL A 199 25.41 9.52 1.19
C VAL A 199 24.48 8.36 1.53
N GLU A 200 24.12 8.22 2.79
CA GLU A 200 23.15 7.22 3.21
C GLU A 200 21.74 7.62 2.79
N TYR A 201 21.01 6.66 2.22
CA TYR A 201 19.60 6.85 1.91
C TYR A 201 18.74 6.69 3.17
N VAL A 202 18.07 7.76 3.57
CA VAL A 202 17.11 7.77 4.69
C VAL A 202 15.71 7.95 4.12
N ALA A 203 14.96 6.87 4.05
CA ALA A 203 13.61 6.90 3.50
C ALA A 203 12.68 7.81 4.30
N LYS A 204 11.90 8.61 3.58
CA LYS A 204 10.82 9.44 4.10
C LYS A 204 9.50 8.95 3.50
N PRO A 205 8.91 7.87 4.03
CA PRO A 205 7.76 7.22 3.41
C PRO A 205 6.59 8.17 3.24
N TRP A 206 6.12 8.31 2.02
CA TRP A 206 4.87 8.96 1.70
C TRP A 206 4.33 8.44 0.38
N PHE A 207 3.01 8.47 0.20
CA PHE A 207 2.37 8.15 -1.06
C PHE A 207 0.95 8.76 -1.12
N TRP A 208 0.29 8.60 -2.27
CA TRP A 208 -1.06 9.10 -2.47
C TRP A 208 -1.91 8.07 -3.22
N SER A 209 -3.23 8.24 -3.13
CA SER A 209 -4.22 7.51 -3.91
C SER A 209 -5.37 8.44 -4.26
N ASP A 210 -5.76 8.46 -5.51
CA ASP A 210 -6.90 9.25 -5.99
C ASP A 210 -8.09 8.32 -6.26
N GLN A 211 -9.17 8.48 -5.49
CA GLN A 211 -10.36 7.64 -5.60
C GLN A 211 -11.60 8.54 -5.63
N PHE A 212 -12.35 8.50 -6.74
CA PHE A 212 -13.46 9.41 -6.99
C PHE A 212 -13.02 10.89 -6.92
N ASP A 213 -13.58 11.63 -5.99
CA ASP A 213 -13.26 13.04 -5.68
C ASP A 213 -12.38 13.20 -4.44
N VAL A 214 -11.89 12.09 -3.90
CA VAL A 214 -11.03 12.07 -2.71
C VAL A 214 -9.59 11.83 -3.09
N LYS A 215 -8.74 12.79 -2.72
CA LYS A 215 -7.29 12.66 -2.70
C LYS A 215 -6.85 12.20 -1.32
N LEU A 216 -6.41 10.96 -1.20
CA LEU A 216 -5.72 10.45 -0.03
C LEU A 216 -4.23 10.77 -0.15
N GLN A 217 -3.67 11.37 0.89
CA GLN A 217 -2.22 11.55 1.04
C GLN A 217 -1.78 10.93 2.36
N ILE A 218 -0.73 10.13 2.31
CA ILE A 218 -0.21 9.40 3.47
C ILE A 218 1.23 9.83 3.72
N ALA A 219 1.55 10.12 4.99
CA ALA A 219 2.91 10.35 5.45
C ALA A 219 3.25 9.38 6.59
N GLY A 220 4.46 8.85 6.57
CA GLY A 220 4.92 7.86 7.54
C GLY A 220 4.43 6.44 7.27
N LEU A 221 4.72 5.55 8.20
CA LEU A 221 4.28 4.14 8.17
C LEU A 221 3.54 3.85 9.48
N ASN A 222 2.32 3.39 9.39
CA ASN A 222 1.44 3.16 10.54
C ASN A 222 1.71 1.84 11.28
N THR A 223 2.69 1.07 10.85
CA THR A 223 3.00 -0.22 11.46
C THR A 223 3.24 -0.13 12.94
N GLY A 224 2.54 -0.95 13.71
CA GLY A 224 2.66 -1.01 15.16
C GLY A 224 1.89 0.08 15.90
N PHE A 225 0.97 0.79 15.24
CA PHE A 225 0.09 1.73 15.93
C PHE A 225 -0.82 1.01 16.93
N ASP A 226 -1.12 1.70 18.02
CA ASP A 226 -2.04 1.26 19.07
C ASP A 226 -3.28 2.18 19.21
N ASP A 227 -3.22 3.38 18.60
CA ASP A 227 -4.32 4.35 18.66
C ASP A 227 -4.39 5.19 17.39
N VAL A 228 -5.60 5.64 17.07
CA VAL A 228 -5.88 6.50 15.92
C VAL A 228 -6.69 7.71 16.36
N VAL A 229 -6.16 8.88 16.08
CA VAL A 229 -6.83 10.15 16.35
C VAL A 229 -7.48 10.67 15.09
N THR A 230 -8.80 10.79 15.11
CA THR A 230 -9.56 11.41 14.02
C THR A 230 -9.60 12.93 14.19
N ARG A 231 -9.25 13.65 13.11
CA ARG A 231 -9.48 15.08 12.98
C ARG A 231 -10.37 15.35 11.75
N LYS A 232 -11.47 16.04 11.95
CA LYS A 232 -12.42 16.39 10.88
C LYS A 232 -12.66 17.89 10.87
N THR A 233 -12.46 18.51 9.70
CA THR A 233 -12.64 19.95 9.51
C THR A 233 -13.42 20.18 8.20
N GLY A 234 -14.69 20.49 8.31
CA GLY A 234 -15.58 20.54 7.14
C GLY A 234 -15.68 19.20 6.43
N SER A 235 -15.33 19.15 5.15
CA SER A 235 -15.28 17.93 4.34
C SER A 235 -13.94 17.19 4.43
N SER A 236 -12.91 17.81 4.99
CA SER A 236 -11.57 17.21 5.15
C SER A 236 -11.53 16.30 6.37
N VAL A 237 -10.89 15.16 6.23
CA VAL A 237 -10.72 14.18 7.31
C VAL A 237 -9.27 13.72 7.33
N SER A 238 -8.68 13.62 8.53
CA SER A 238 -7.36 13.01 8.70
C SER A 238 -7.34 12.06 9.89
N PHE A 239 -6.62 10.95 9.73
CA PHE A 239 -6.39 9.93 10.74
C PHE A 239 -4.91 9.93 11.11
N TRP A 240 -4.62 10.14 12.39
CA TRP A 240 -3.29 10.29 12.93
C TRP A 240 -2.96 9.07 13.77
N TYR A 241 -1.97 8.29 13.35
CA TYR A 241 -1.60 7.01 13.93
C TYR A 241 -0.54 7.18 14.99
N TYR A 242 -0.79 6.65 16.17
CA TYR A 242 0.13 6.71 17.31
C TYR A 242 0.54 5.33 17.78
N ASN A 243 1.75 5.24 18.37
CA ASN A 243 2.16 4.17 19.25
C ASN A 243 2.55 4.82 20.58
N GLY A 244 1.75 4.60 21.61
CA GLY A 244 1.87 5.36 22.87
C GLY A 244 1.82 6.87 22.62
N PRO A 245 2.89 7.63 22.94
CA PRO A 245 2.98 9.07 22.67
C PRO A 245 3.50 9.41 21.25
N ASN A 246 4.03 8.43 20.50
CA ASN A 246 4.78 8.68 19.28
C ASN A 246 3.85 8.71 18.05
N LEU A 247 3.91 9.76 17.28
CA LEU A 247 3.25 9.88 15.98
C LEU A 247 4.01 9.05 14.94
N LEU A 248 3.30 8.12 14.29
CA LEU A 248 3.87 7.20 13.29
C LEU A 248 3.52 7.59 11.86
N ALA A 249 2.25 7.94 11.62
CA ALA A 249 1.73 8.21 10.29
C ALA A 249 0.48 9.09 10.33
N VAL A 250 0.14 9.63 9.17
CA VAL A 250 -1.10 10.38 8.93
C VAL A 250 -1.71 9.97 7.60
N ASP A 251 -2.99 9.57 7.61
CA ASP A 251 -3.83 9.43 6.41
C ASP A 251 -4.68 10.71 6.29
N ALA A 252 -4.57 11.44 5.19
CA ALA A 252 -5.26 12.71 4.98
C ALA A 252 -6.14 12.64 3.72
N MET A 253 -7.46 12.68 3.90
CA MET A 253 -8.47 12.69 2.84
C MET A 253 -8.92 14.11 2.58
N ASN A 254 -8.56 14.65 1.40
CA ASN A 254 -8.81 16.05 1.01
C ASN A 254 -8.34 17.06 2.08
N ASP A 255 -7.25 16.71 2.80
CA ASP A 255 -6.66 17.51 3.88
C ASP A 255 -5.14 17.73 3.64
N PRO A 256 -4.76 18.52 2.63
CA PRO A 256 -3.34 18.74 2.33
C PRO A 256 -2.58 19.43 3.48
N ARG A 257 -3.28 20.16 4.36
CA ARG A 257 -2.68 20.79 5.54
C ARG A 257 -2.27 19.74 6.56
N ALA A 258 -3.17 18.83 6.92
CA ALA A 258 -2.85 17.72 7.83
C ALA A 258 -1.72 16.86 7.28
N TYR A 259 -1.74 16.53 5.97
CA TYR A 259 -0.65 15.82 5.32
C TYR A 259 0.69 16.54 5.47
N MET A 260 0.78 17.82 5.06
CA MET A 260 2.03 18.60 5.08
C MET A 260 2.60 18.77 6.49
N ILE A 261 1.72 19.04 7.46
CA ILE A 261 2.14 19.21 8.86
C ILE A 261 2.55 17.84 9.44
N GLY A 262 1.75 16.81 9.24
CA GLY A 262 2.05 15.46 9.68
C GLY A 262 3.39 14.95 9.13
N LYS A 263 3.62 15.14 7.83
CA LYS A 263 4.88 14.77 7.18
C LYS A 263 6.08 15.46 7.85
N ARG A 264 6.02 16.78 8.07
CA ARG A 264 7.11 17.52 8.72
C ARG A 264 7.34 17.11 10.16
N LEU A 265 6.28 16.86 10.91
CA LEU A 265 6.38 16.37 12.30
C LEU A 265 7.05 15.01 12.37
N ILE A 266 6.63 14.07 11.52
CA ILE A 266 7.20 12.71 11.45
C ILE A 266 8.67 12.76 11.05
N GLU A 267 9.03 13.53 10.03
CA GLU A 267 10.41 13.69 9.55
C GLU A 267 11.32 14.34 10.61
N ALA A 268 10.77 15.24 11.43
CA ALA A 268 11.48 15.88 12.53
C ALA A 268 11.48 15.05 13.84
N GLY A 269 10.84 13.86 13.85
CA GLY A 269 10.71 13.04 15.08
C GLY A 269 9.85 13.69 16.16
N ARG A 270 8.97 14.61 15.80
CA ARG A 270 8.10 15.35 16.73
C ARG A 270 6.73 14.72 16.81
N SER A 271 6.23 14.55 18.01
CA SER A 271 4.93 13.91 18.26
C SER A 271 4.06 14.82 19.14
N PRO A 272 3.16 15.61 18.54
CA PRO A 272 2.22 16.41 19.32
C PRO A 272 1.30 15.49 20.12
N THR A 273 0.77 15.99 21.23
CA THR A 273 -0.20 15.23 22.02
C THR A 273 -1.48 14.97 21.24
N LYS A 274 -2.11 13.83 21.48
CA LYS A 274 -3.36 13.42 20.84
C LYS A 274 -4.48 14.47 21.02
N SER A 275 -4.50 15.18 22.18
CA SER A 275 -5.46 16.25 22.47
C SER A 275 -5.32 17.45 21.53
N LEU A 276 -4.09 17.86 21.21
CA LEU A 276 -3.83 18.95 20.27
C LEU A 276 -4.31 18.59 18.85
N ILE A 277 -4.15 17.33 18.44
CA ILE A 277 -4.65 16.88 17.14
C ILE A 277 -6.19 16.85 17.11
N LYS A 278 -6.84 16.45 18.20
CA LYS A 278 -8.32 16.44 18.32
C LYS A 278 -8.93 17.82 18.31
N ASP A 279 -8.21 18.82 18.78
CA ASP A 279 -8.70 20.20 18.85
C ASP A 279 -8.74 20.84 17.46
N THR A 280 -9.93 20.85 16.85
CA THR A 280 -10.14 21.41 15.51
C THR A 280 -10.07 22.94 15.47
N SER A 281 -10.09 23.62 16.60
CA SER A 281 -9.88 25.07 16.70
C SER A 281 -8.40 25.45 16.59
N LEU A 282 -7.50 24.52 16.91
CA LEU A 282 -6.05 24.70 16.81
C LEU A 282 -5.61 24.70 15.34
N ASP A 283 -4.86 25.73 14.93
CA ASP A 283 -4.15 25.69 13.66
C ASP A 283 -2.99 24.69 13.74
N LEU A 284 -3.05 23.61 12.96
CA LEU A 284 -1.99 22.58 12.92
C LEU A 284 -0.60 23.18 12.63
N LYS A 285 -0.51 24.31 11.93
CA LYS A 285 0.76 24.97 11.64
C LYS A 285 1.50 25.42 12.90
N SER A 286 0.78 25.69 13.99
CA SER A 286 1.39 26.04 15.29
C SER A 286 2.14 24.88 15.95
N LEU A 287 2.00 23.65 15.45
CA LEU A 287 2.69 22.47 15.94
C LEU A 287 4.09 22.30 15.34
N LEU A 288 4.44 23.05 14.30
CA LEU A 288 5.78 23.07 13.71
C LEU A 288 6.71 24.01 14.49
#